data_64e90654811d433b522de4d42c5b200d
#
_entry.id   64e90654811d433b522de4d42c5b200d
#
_cell.length_a   1.000
_cell.length_b   1.000
_cell.length_c   1.000
_cell.angle_alpha   90.00
_cell.angle_beta   90.00
_cell.angle_gamma   90.00
#
_symmetry.space_group_name_H-M   'P 1'
#
loop_
_entity.id
_entity.type
_entity.pdbx_description
1 polymer ?
#
loop_
_entity_poly.entity_id
_entity_poly.type
_entity_poly.pdbx_seq_one_letter_code
_entity_poly.pdbx_strand_id
1 'polypeptide(L)'
;DRVRETLFNWLASLAGVGGGGLPGWHCIDAFAGTGALGLEAASRGAASVLLVEQESALVDQLLKLKTKLAAEAVRIERGNGVTALERTTANSMHAVFLDPPFESPALYEPSLRAAARAVHDDGAVYLEAPRLWNDEELAPLGLHLYRHLKAGAVHAHLLRKGPASAA
;
A
#
# COMPACT_ATOMS: atom_id res chain seq x y z
N ASP A 1 -7.87 11.39 -9.28
CA ASP A 1 -6.53 11.78 -8.80
C ASP A 1 -5.48 11.13 -9.67
N ARG A 2 -4.60 11.95 -10.21
CA ARG A 2 -3.57 11.52 -11.16
C ARG A 2 -2.53 10.58 -10.53
N VAL A 3 -2.16 10.82 -9.28
CA VAL A 3 -1.21 9.96 -8.57
C VAL A 3 -1.81 8.57 -8.39
N ARG A 4 -3.06 8.50 -7.94
CA ARG A 4 -3.75 7.23 -7.74
C ARG A 4 -3.92 6.47 -9.05
N GLU A 5 -4.30 7.16 -10.13
CA GLU A 5 -4.43 6.56 -11.44
C GLU A 5 -3.11 5.96 -11.92
N THR A 6 -2.02 6.72 -11.81
CA THR A 6 -0.68 6.24 -12.18
C THR A 6 -0.26 5.04 -11.36
N LEU A 7 -0.47 5.08 -10.04
CA LEU A 7 -0.17 3.96 -9.15
C LEU A 7 -0.86 2.68 -9.62
N PHE A 8 -2.17 2.76 -9.88
CA PHE A 8 -2.91 1.56 -10.25
C PHE A 8 -2.57 1.06 -11.65
N ASN A 9 -2.13 1.94 -12.54
CA ASN A 9 -1.57 1.52 -13.83
C ASN A 9 -0.27 0.73 -13.62
N TRP A 10 0.60 1.19 -12.71
CA TRP A 10 1.83 0.45 -12.35
C TRP A 10 1.51 -0.93 -11.75
N LEU A 11 0.56 -0.99 -10.82
CA LEU A 11 0.18 -2.25 -10.19
C LEU A 11 -0.45 -3.23 -11.19
N ALA A 12 -1.32 -2.74 -12.07
CA ALA A 12 -1.92 -3.57 -13.10
C ALA A 12 -0.88 -4.14 -14.06
N SER A 13 0.16 -3.35 -14.38
CA SER A 13 1.27 -3.82 -15.18
C SER A 13 2.02 -4.98 -14.49
N LEU A 14 2.22 -4.88 -13.17
CA LEU A 14 2.86 -5.95 -12.40
C LEU A 14 1.97 -7.20 -12.34
N ALA A 15 0.65 -7.03 -12.25
CA ALA A 15 -0.28 -8.15 -12.24
C ALA A 15 -0.29 -8.93 -13.56
N GLY A 16 -0.02 -8.23 -14.68
CA GLY A 16 0.26 -8.86 -15.96
C GLY A 16 -0.89 -9.55 -16.65
N VAL A 17 -2.15 -9.30 -16.23
CA VAL A 17 -3.32 -9.99 -16.81
C VAL A 17 -4.08 -9.15 -17.83
N GLY A 18 -3.68 -7.89 -18.02
CA GLY A 18 -4.38 -6.95 -18.89
C GLY A 18 -5.68 -6.40 -18.27
N GLY A 19 -6.28 -5.41 -18.92
CA GLY A 19 -7.58 -4.87 -18.49
C GLY A 19 -7.53 -4.02 -17.20
N GLY A 20 -6.37 -3.75 -16.64
CA GLY A 20 -6.23 -2.88 -15.46
C GLY A 20 -6.64 -3.52 -14.13
N GLY A 21 -6.92 -4.83 -14.12
CA GLY A 21 -7.37 -5.53 -12.93
C GLY A 21 -6.26 -6.10 -12.05
N LEU A 22 -6.63 -6.46 -10.83
CA LEU A 22 -5.73 -7.05 -9.82
C LEU A 22 -6.30 -8.39 -9.32
N PRO A 23 -6.68 -9.32 -10.23
CA PRO A 23 -7.37 -10.53 -9.81
C PRO A 23 -6.48 -11.42 -8.94
N GLY A 24 -7.03 -11.90 -7.82
CA GLY A 24 -6.32 -12.78 -6.89
C GLY A 24 -5.38 -12.05 -5.94
N TRP A 25 -5.27 -10.75 -6.03
CA TRP A 25 -4.36 -9.98 -5.17
C TRP A 25 -4.90 -9.82 -3.76
N HIS A 26 -4.02 -9.96 -2.77
CA HIS A 26 -4.27 -9.65 -1.37
C HIS A 26 -3.55 -8.35 -1.04
N CYS A 27 -4.29 -7.38 -0.52
CA CYS A 27 -3.78 -6.03 -0.29
C CYS A 27 -4.01 -5.60 1.16
N ILE A 28 -3.12 -4.76 1.68
CA ILE A 28 -3.29 -4.11 2.97
C ILE A 28 -2.97 -2.62 2.83
N ASP A 29 -3.86 -1.77 3.35
CA ASP A 29 -3.65 -0.33 3.47
C ASP A 29 -3.46 -0.02 4.96
N ALA A 30 -2.21 0.24 5.36
CA ALA A 30 -1.85 0.38 6.77
C ALA A 30 -2.27 1.72 7.38
N PHE A 31 -2.56 2.71 6.56
CA PHE A 31 -3.00 4.06 6.97
C PHE A 31 -4.18 4.46 6.09
N ALA A 32 -5.28 3.78 6.25
CA ALA A 32 -6.37 3.80 5.27
C ALA A 32 -7.05 5.16 5.08
N GLY A 33 -7.19 5.94 6.15
CA GLY A 33 -7.84 7.25 6.06
C GLY A 33 -9.23 7.16 5.46
N THR A 34 -9.44 7.80 4.32
CA THR A 34 -10.72 7.76 3.60
C THR A 34 -10.95 6.46 2.83
N GLY A 35 -9.94 5.60 2.73
CA GLY A 35 -10.03 4.32 2.04
C GLY A 35 -9.80 4.37 0.54
N ALA A 36 -9.39 5.50 -0.01
CA ALA A 36 -9.31 5.69 -1.45
C ALA A 36 -8.44 4.62 -2.15
N LEU A 37 -7.27 4.31 -1.60
CA LEU A 37 -6.37 3.34 -2.22
C LEU A 37 -6.89 1.91 -2.14
N GLY A 38 -7.26 1.48 -0.94
CA GLY A 38 -7.75 0.11 -0.73
C GLY A 38 -9.08 -0.15 -1.45
N LEU A 39 -9.98 0.83 -1.46
CA LEU A 39 -11.25 0.68 -2.17
C LEU A 39 -11.04 0.61 -3.69
N GLU A 40 -10.07 1.35 -4.23
CA GLU A 40 -9.70 1.23 -5.63
C GLU A 40 -9.18 -0.17 -5.95
N ALA A 41 -8.34 -0.73 -5.09
CA ALA A 41 -7.84 -2.10 -5.27
C ALA A 41 -8.99 -3.11 -5.30
N ALA A 42 -9.96 -2.96 -4.40
CA ALA A 42 -11.13 -3.82 -4.35
C ALA A 42 -11.94 -3.69 -5.64
N SER A 43 -12.14 -2.47 -6.14
CA SER A 43 -12.90 -2.23 -7.38
C SER A 43 -12.21 -2.85 -8.60
N ARG A 44 -10.91 -3.05 -8.54
CA ARG A 44 -10.13 -3.70 -9.60
C ARG A 44 -10.05 -5.22 -9.45
N GLY A 45 -10.82 -5.78 -8.54
CA GLY A 45 -10.96 -7.23 -8.42
C GLY A 45 -9.99 -7.91 -7.46
N ALA A 46 -9.34 -7.17 -6.56
CA ALA A 46 -8.50 -7.78 -5.54
C ALA A 46 -9.29 -8.81 -4.73
N ALA A 47 -8.64 -9.92 -4.39
CA ALA A 47 -9.28 -11.00 -3.64
C ALA A 47 -9.58 -10.61 -2.20
N SER A 48 -8.69 -9.82 -1.58
CA SER A 48 -8.91 -9.28 -0.23
C SER A 48 -8.20 -7.96 -0.07
N VAL A 49 -8.82 -7.05 0.69
CA VAL A 49 -8.23 -5.75 1.02
C VAL A 49 -8.48 -5.49 2.50
N LEU A 50 -7.42 -5.37 3.29
CA LEU A 50 -7.52 -4.97 4.68
C LEU A 50 -7.23 -3.48 4.80
N LEU A 51 -8.19 -2.72 5.33
CA LEU A 51 -8.03 -1.30 5.62
C LEU A 51 -7.80 -1.14 7.11
N VAL A 52 -6.63 -0.62 7.49
CA VAL A 52 -6.30 -0.37 8.90
C VAL A 52 -6.37 1.13 9.16
N GLU A 53 -7.14 1.52 10.15
CA GLU A 53 -7.33 2.93 10.51
C GLU A 53 -7.42 3.08 12.02
N GLN A 54 -6.75 4.10 12.55
CA GLN A 54 -6.65 4.32 13.98
C GLN A 54 -7.81 5.16 14.55
N GLU A 55 -8.33 6.10 13.75
CA GLU A 55 -9.38 7.01 14.19
C GLU A 55 -10.76 6.40 14.06
N SER A 56 -11.52 6.33 15.17
CA SER A 56 -12.83 5.69 15.19
C SER A 56 -13.83 6.34 14.22
N ALA A 57 -13.79 7.66 14.05
CA ALA A 57 -14.68 8.35 13.13
C ALA A 57 -14.43 7.92 11.68
N LEU A 58 -13.17 7.75 11.30
CA LEU A 58 -12.81 7.27 9.95
C LEU A 58 -13.18 5.79 9.78
N VAL A 59 -12.99 4.98 10.81
CA VAL A 59 -13.42 3.57 10.78
C VAL A 59 -14.92 3.48 10.52
N ASP A 60 -15.72 4.31 11.21
CA ASP A 60 -17.17 4.32 11.00
C ASP A 60 -17.53 4.69 9.56
N GLN A 61 -16.85 5.68 9.00
CA GLN A 61 -17.06 6.07 7.60
C GLN A 61 -16.69 4.96 6.63
N LEU A 62 -15.58 4.25 6.89
CA LEU A 62 -15.15 3.13 6.05
C LEU A 62 -16.16 1.98 6.10
N LEU A 63 -16.71 1.68 7.28
CA LEU A 63 -17.73 0.65 7.41
C LEU A 63 -18.99 1.00 6.62
N LYS A 64 -19.40 2.27 6.65
CA LYS A 64 -20.54 2.74 5.86
C LYS A 64 -20.28 2.64 4.36
N LEU A 65 -19.06 3.01 3.93
CA LEU A 65 -18.68 2.90 2.52
C LEU A 65 -18.65 1.45 2.06
N LYS A 66 -18.12 0.56 2.87
CA LYS A 66 -18.11 -0.87 2.55
C LYS A 66 -19.52 -1.38 2.29
N THR A 67 -20.46 -1.04 3.17
CA THR A 67 -21.86 -1.45 3.04
C THR A 67 -22.50 -0.84 1.78
N LYS A 68 -22.30 0.47 1.58
CA LYS A 68 -22.86 1.19 0.44
C LYS A 68 -22.37 0.64 -0.89
N LEU A 69 -21.09 0.26 -0.97
CA LEU A 69 -20.45 -0.23 -2.19
C LEU A 69 -20.57 -1.75 -2.33
N ALA A 70 -21.13 -2.44 -1.34
CA ALA A 70 -21.16 -3.89 -1.28
C ALA A 70 -19.77 -4.51 -1.50
N ALA A 71 -18.75 -3.91 -0.89
CA ALA A 71 -17.35 -4.29 -1.08
C ALA A 71 -16.98 -5.48 -0.20
N GLU A 72 -17.40 -6.67 -0.59
CA GLU A 72 -17.22 -7.89 0.20
C GLU A 72 -15.75 -8.28 0.41
N ALA A 73 -14.86 -7.95 -0.52
CA ALA A 73 -13.43 -8.22 -0.40
C ALA A 73 -12.74 -7.35 0.64
N VAL A 74 -13.38 -6.27 1.09
CA VAL A 74 -12.82 -5.30 2.02
C VAL A 74 -13.12 -5.68 3.46
N ARG A 75 -12.08 -5.69 4.31
CA ARG A 75 -12.21 -5.81 5.76
C ARG A 75 -11.60 -4.57 6.39
N ILE A 76 -12.21 -4.08 7.45
CA ILE A 76 -11.78 -2.86 8.14
C ILE A 76 -11.37 -3.23 9.56
N GLU A 77 -10.17 -2.80 9.96
CA GLU A 77 -9.64 -3.04 11.30
C GLU A 77 -9.28 -1.70 11.93
N ARG A 78 -9.79 -1.44 13.13
CA ARG A 78 -9.36 -0.29 13.90
C ARG A 78 -8.06 -0.65 14.63
N GLY A 79 -6.99 0.12 14.41
CA GLY A 79 -5.75 -0.14 15.09
C GLY A 79 -4.56 0.58 14.45
N ASN A 80 -3.38 0.18 14.91
CA ASN A 80 -2.11 0.72 14.45
C ASN A 80 -1.63 -0.01 13.20
N GLY A 81 -1.33 0.74 12.15
CA GLY A 81 -0.94 0.17 10.86
C GLY A 81 0.36 -0.64 10.92
N VAL A 82 1.36 -0.16 11.65
CA VAL A 82 2.64 -0.88 11.79
C VAL A 82 2.42 -2.21 12.50
N THR A 83 1.64 -2.19 13.59
CA THR A 83 1.31 -3.42 14.32
C THR A 83 0.57 -4.41 13.44
N ALA A 84 -0.38 -3.93 12.64
CA ALA A 84 -1.12 -4.79 11.72
C ALA A 84 -0.20 -5.43 10.67
N LEU A 85 0.74 -4.67 10.14
CA LEU A 85 1.74 -5.21 9.21
C LEU A 85 2.63 -6.26 9.86
N GLU A 86 3.04 -6.01 11.10
CA GLU A 86 3.88 -6.95 11.85
C GLU A 86 3.18 -8.28 12.13
N ARG A 87 1.85 -8.26 12.26
CA ARG A 87 1.04 -9.47 12.45
C ARG A 87 0.66 -10.16 11.15
N THR A 88 0.88 -9.49 10.02
CA THR A 88 0.58 -10.07 8.71
C THR A 88 1.55 -11.20 8.40
N THR A 89 1.05 -12.27 7.79
CA THR A 89 1.90 -13.39 7.38
C THR A 89 2.97 -12.89 6.42
N ALA A 90 4.22 -13.33 6.62
CA ALA A 90 5.32 -12.95 5.75
C ALA A 90 5.04 -13.38 4.30
N ASN A 91 5.43 -12.56 3.35
CA ASN A 91 5.34 -12.84 1.91
C ASN A 91 3.92 -13.14 1.42
N SER A 92 2.91 -12.56 2.06
CA SER A 92 1.51 -12.87 1.76
C SER A 92 0.77 -11.78 0.97
N MET A 93 1.28 -10.55 0.97
CA MET A 93 0.60 -9.41 0.34
C MET A 93 1.15 -9.10 -1.04
N HIS A 94 0.27 -8.90 -2.01
CA HIS A 94 0.66 -8.47 -3.35
C HIS A 94 0.84 -6.96 -3.43
N ALA A 95 0.06 -6.19 -2.65
CA ALA A 95 0.23 -4.75 -2.53
C ALA A 95 0.10 -4.32 -1.07
N VAL A 96 1.05 -3.51 -0.62
CA VAL A 96 1.03 -2.85 0.69
C VAL A 96 1.02 -1.35 0.43
N PHE A 97 0.01 -0.63 0.95
CA PHE A 97 -0.07 0.81 0.80
C PHE A 97 0.36 1.49 2.09
N LEU A 98 1.31 2.41 1.99
CA LEU A 98 1.83 3.18 3.12
C LEU A 98 1.69 4.67 2.83
N ASP A 99 0.81 5.33 3.56
CA ASP A 99 0.63 6.77 3.51
C ASP A 99 0.62 7.35 4.95
N PRO A 100 1.78 7.26 5.66
CA PRO A 100 1.86 7.76 7.03
C PRO A 100 1.66 9.27 7.08
N PRO A 101 1.16 9.80 8.21
CA PRO A 101 1.07 11.25 8.37
C PRO A 101 2.45 11.91 8.21
N PHE A 102 2.53 12.99 7.43
CA PHE A 102 3.79 13.69 7.16
C PHE A 102 4.41 14.26 8.44
N GLU A 103 3.60 14.60 9.43
CA GLU A 103 4.05 15.13 10.72
C GLU A 103 4.63 14.06 11.66
N SER A 104 4.61 12.79 11.24
CA SER A 104 5.11 11.68 12.04
C SER A 104 6.24 10.93 11.31
N PRO A 105 7.39 11.57 11.09
CA PRO A 105 8.48 10.96 10.31
C PRO A 105 9.03 9.67 10.92
N ALA A 106 8.87 9.47 12.22
CA ALA A 106 9.33 8.27 12.90
C ALA A 106 8.56 7.00 12.47
N LEU A 107 7.42 7.15 11.79
CA LEU A 107 6.62 6.01 11.33
C LEU A 107 7.16 5.39 10.04
N TYR A 108 7.97 6.11 9.26
CA TYR A 108 8.37 5.64 7.93
C TYR A 108 9.23 4.38 7.98
N GLU A 109 10.30 4.41 8.76
CA GLU A 109 11.21 3.26 8.80
C GLU A 109 10.54 1.99 9.35
N PRO A 110 9.81 2.01 10.48
CA PRO A 110 9.09 0.82 10.94
C PRO A 110 8.05 0.32 9.96
N SER A 111 7.35 1.24 9.28
CA SER A 111 6.35 0.86 8.27
C SER A 111 6.98 0.17 7.09
N LEU A 112 8.08 0.71 6.58
CA LEU A 112 8.80 0.13 5.44
C LEU A 112 9.37 -1.23 5.78
N ARG A 113 9.96 -1.38 6.97
CA ARG A 113 10.52 -2.64 7.43
C ARG A 113 9.45 -3.72 7.55
N ALA A 114 8.32 -3.38 8.16
CA ALA A 114 7.21 -4.32 8.31
C ALA A 114 6.57 -4.67 6.95
N ALA A 115 6.47 -3.70 6.05
CA ALA A 115 5.95 -3.92 4.70
C ALA A 115 6.86 -4.83 3.89
N ALA A 116 8.18 -4.65 4.01
CA ALA A 116 9.15 -5.50 3.30
C ALA A 116 9.00 -6.97 3.69
N ARG A 117 8.66 -7.23 4.95
CA ARG A 117 8.41 -8.59 5.42
C ARG A 117 7.08 -9.14 4.89
N ALA A 118 6.04 -8.32 4.90
CA ALA A 118 4.68 -8.75 4.55
C ALA A 118 4.47 -8.94 3.03
N VAL A 119 5.18 -8.19 2.22
CA VAL A 119 4.97 -8.20 0.78
C VAL A 119 5.53 -9.48 0.14
N HIS A 120 4.80 -10.00 -0.85
CA HIS A 120 5.21 -11.12 -1.68
C HIS A 120 6.39 -10.72 -2.57
N ASP A 121 7.23 -11.68 -2.96
CA ASP A 121 8.39 -11.40 -3.83
C ASP A 121 7.98 -10.73 -5.15
N ASP A 122 6.82 -11.10 -5.68
CA ASP A 122 6.29 -10.51 -6.91
C ASP A 122 5.37 -9.32 -6.68
N GLY A 123 5.21 -8.91 -5.44
CA GLY A 123 4.37 -7.80 -5.07
C GLY A 123 5.09 -6.47 -5.05
N ALA A 124 4.41 -5.46 -4.51
CA ALA A 124 4.96 -4.12 -4.41
C ALA A 124 4.46 -3.39 -3.16
N VAL A 125 5.28 -2.45 -2.69
CA VAL A 125 4.94 -1.55 -1.60
C VAL A 125 4.81 -0.15 -2.18
N TYR A 126 3.67 0.51 -1.92
CA TYR A 126 3.47 1.89 -2.31
C TYR A 126 3.74 2.79 -1.10
N LEU A 127 4.52 3.85 -1.30
CA LEU A 127 4.83 4.81 -0.23
C LEU A 127 4.57 6.23 -0.72
N GLU A 128 3.75 6.99 0.01
CA GLU A 128 3.68 8.44 -0.13
C GLU A 128 4.51 9.09 0.97
N ALA A 129 5.38 10.03 0.58
CA ALA A 129 6.27 10.70 1.51
C ALA A 129 6.53 12.14 1.06
N PRO A 130 6.95 13.04 1.99
CA PRO A 130 7.28 14.41 1.63
C PRO A 130 8.66 14.56 0.96
N ARG A 131 9.39 13.47 0.82
CA ARG A 131 10.69 13.45 0.16
C ARG A 131 10.92 12.12 -0.56
N LEU A 132 11.91 12.10 -1.42
CA LEU A 132 12.33 10.86 -2.07
C LEU A 132 13.10 9.98 -1.07
N TRP A 133 12.76 8.70 -1.03
CA TRP A 133 13.53 7.65 -0.37
C TRP A 133 14.33 6.92 -1.46
N ASN A 134 15.65 6.94 -1.33
CA ASN A 134 16.52 6.33 -2.35
C ASN A 134 16.94 4.91 -1.98
N ASP A 135 17.60 4.24 -2.92
CA ASP A 135 18.00 2.83 -2.73
C ASP A 135 19.01 2.63 -1.61
N GLU A 136 19.87 3.62 -1.30
CA GLU A 136 20.78 3.53 -0.16
C GLU A 136 20.01 3.43 1.17
N GLU A 137 18.91 4.17 1.29
CA GLU A 137 18.06 4.16 2.48
C GLU A 137 17.17 2.92 2.53
N LEU A 138 16.72 2.46 1.37
CA LEU A 138 15.76 1.34 1.26
C LEU A 138 16.42 -0.03 1.36
N ALA A 139 17.65 -0.17 0.87
CA ALA A 139 18.34 -1.46 0.86
C ALA A 139 18.45 -2.11 2.24
N PRO A 140 18.83 -1.38 3.32
CA PRO A 140 18.85 -1.99 4.66
C PRO A 140 17.49 -2.44 5.15
N LEU A 141 16.40 -1.92 4.59
CA LEU A 141 15.04 -2.28 4.94
C LEU A 141 14.50 -3.43 4.10
N GLY A 142 15.27 -3.91 3.12
CA GLY A 142 14.88 -5.03 2.27
C GLY A 142 14.09 -4.64 1.03
N LEU A 143 14.17 -3.38 0.61
CA LEU A 143 13.40 -2.84 -0.51
C LEU A 143 14.30 -2.09 -1.49
N HIS A 144 13.77 -1.84 -2.70
CA HIS A 144 14.41 -0.96 -3.67
C HIS A 144 13.34 -0.17 -4.43
N LEU A 145 13.73 0.99 -4.96
CA LEU A 145 12.83 1.85 -5.73
C LEU A 145 12.63 1.28 -7.13
N TYR A 146 11.36 1.08 -7.51
CA TYR A 146 10.99 0.56 -8.82
C TYR A 146 10.41 1.64 -9.73
N ARG A 147 9.53 2.48 -9.20
CA ARG A 147 8.91 3.61 -9.90
C ARG A 147 8.77 4.77 -8.92
N HIS A 148 8.81 5.98 -9.47
CA HIS A 148 8.67 7.20 -8.67
C HIS A 148 7.93 8.27 -9.46
N LEU A 149 7.07 9.01 -8.78
CA LEU A 149 6.35 10.15 -9.33
C LEU A 149 6.30 11.24 -8.28
N LYS A 150 6.70 12.46 -8.67
CA LYS A 150 6.55 13.63 -7.81
C LYS A 150 5.35 14.45 -8.28
N ALA A 151 4.42 14.73 -7.36
CA ALA A 151 3.25 15.57 -7.63
C ALA A 151 3.16 16.61 -6.51
N GLY A 152 3.52 17.86 -6.81
CA GLY A 152 3.63 18.91 -5.82
C GLY A 152 4.64 18.56 -4.74
N ALA A 153 4.22 18.55 -3.48
CA ALA A 153 5.07 18.22 -2.34
C ALA A 153 5.06 16.71 -2.02
N VAL A 154 4.34 15.90 -2.80
CA VAL A 154 4.19 14.47 -2.55
C VAL A 154 5.13 13.68 -3.44
N HIS A 155 5.88 12.77 -2.86
CA HIS A 155 6.67 11.77 -3.57
C HIS A 155 5.98 10.42 -3.47
N ALA A 156 5.53 9.90 -4.59
CA ALA A 156 4.89 8.60 -4.69
C ALA A 156 5.93 7.58 -5.16
N HIS A 157 6.11 6.53 -4.37
CA HIS A 157 7.11 5.49 -4.63
C HIS A 157 6.43 4.15 -4.82
N LEU A 158 6.81 3.42 -5.85
CA LEU A 158 6.52 2.00 -5.93
C LEU A 158 7.82 1.25 -5.66
N LEU A 159 7.81 0.45 -4.60
CA LEU A 159 8.98 -0.26 -4.10
C LEU A 159 8.80 -1.75 -4.31
N ARG A 160 9.90 -2.45 -4.56
CA ARG A 160 9.89 -3.90 -4.68
C ARG A 160 10.83 -4.51 -3.66
N LYS A 161 10.57 -5.77 -3.33
CA LYS A 161 11.33 -6.52 -2.33
C LYS A 161 12.69 -6.91 -2.88
N GLY A 162 13.69 -6.84 -2.01
CA GLY A 162 15.05 -7.27 -2.33
C GLY A 162 15.93 -6.14 -2.87
N PRO A 163 17.13 -6.47 -3.34
CA PRO A 163 18.06 -5.48 -3.85
C PRO A 163 17.64 -4.97 -5.23
N ALA A 164 18.07 -3.76 -5.56
CA ALA A 164 17.89 -3.21 -6.90
C ALA A 164 18.54 -4.13 -7.93
N SER A 165 17.88 -4.25 -9.10
CA SER A 165 18.44 -5.04 -10.19
C SER A 165 19.77 -4.45 -10.66
N ALA A 166 20.76 -5.31 -10.90
CA ALA A 166 22.08 -4.92 -11.38
C ALA A 166 22.14 -4.78 -12.91
N ALA A 167 21.08 -4.29 -13.49
CA ALA A 167 21.01 -4.13 -14.95
C ALA A 167 21.78 -2.92 -15.44
#